data_86488ce646b3773278a3911a818f844b
#
_entry.id   86488ce646b3773278a3911a818f844b
#
_cell.length_a   1.000
_cell.length_b   1.000
_cell.length_c   1.000
_cell.angle_alpha   90.00
_cell.angle_beta   90.00
_cell.angle_gamma   90.00
#
_symmetry.space_group_name_H-M   'P 1'
#
loop_
_entity.id
_entity.type
_entity.pdbx_description
1 polymer ?
#
loop_
_entity_poly.entity_id
_entity_poly.type
_entity_poly.pdbx_seq_one_letter_code
_entity_poly.pdbx_strand_id
1 'polypeptide(L)'
;MSDETPPDLGALTQSAGLGHAVVHLRSLAPGGPQWSCDDGRWIYPASVIKLPLAVATTAAIAAGRLAWATPVTVELRNMTLNDTPSPMAPGYVATVEELVTLMLQRSDNVATNVLFDVLDRGQATADIQALGYPETFFRRKLSGELPLIDDPEATGRNSHPAREAAALLAAIAEERVPGAASLRAILATSWWDVKLSRGLEPGDAFAHKTGDTDEVAHDVGILSLAGGNRWTIAVYTELPSSDEHDLRFGAFMRALRPALLSF
;
A
#
# COMPACT_ATOMS: atom_id res chain seq x y z
N MET A 1 22.94 -7.64 -23.36
CA MET A 1 22.73 -7.62 -21.89
C MET A 1 23.63 -6.51 -21.39
N SER A 2 23.05 -5.39 -20.99
CA SER A 2 23.80 -4.29 -20.35
C SER A 2 24.36 -4.83 -19.02
N ASP A 3 25.67 -4.69 -18.88
CA ASP A 3 26.44 -5.14 -17.70
C ASP A 3 26.29 -4.07 -16.58
N GLU A 4 25.04 -3.67 -16.29
CA GLU A 4 24.76 -2.62 -15.32
C GLU A 4 24.63 -3.22 -13.92
N THR A 5 25.52 -2.79 -13.05
CA THR A 5 25.56 -3.22 -11.65
C THR A 5 24.29 -2.72 -10.93
N PRO A 6 23.58 -3.58 -10.17
CA PRO A 6 22.45 -3.15 -9.35
C PRO A 6 22.83 -1.99 -8.42
N PRO A 7 21.93 -1.02 -8.18
CA PRO A 7 22.20 0.06 -7.23
C PRO A 7 22.38 -0.52 -5.82
N ASP A 8 23.33 0.03 -5.08
CA ASP A 8 23.46 -0.27 -3.65
C ASP A 8 22.33 0.41 -2.87
N LEU A 9 21.20 -0.31 -2.73
CA LEU A 9 20.01 0.19 -2.05
C LEU A 9 20.29 0.51 -0.58
N GLY A 10 21.18 -0.25 0.08
CA GLY A 10 21.58 -0.01 1.46
C GLY A 10 22.30 1.33 1.61
N ALA A 11 23.28 1.60 0.73
CA ALA A 11 23.97 2.90 0.71
C ALA A 11 23.01 4.05 0.38
N LEU A 12 22.08 3.85 -0.57
CA LEU A 12 21.09 4.87 -0.94
C LEU A 12 20.13 5.19 0.21
N THR A 13 19.61 4.19 0.92
CA THR A 13 18.73 4.41 2.09
C THR A 13 19.46 5.11 3.23
N GLN A 14 20.69 4.73 3.51
CA GLN A 14 21.52 5.37 4.52
C GLN A 14 21.82 6.85 4.17
N SER A 15 22.22 7.13 2.94
CA SER A 15 22.52 8.49 2.50
C SER A 15 21.28 9.40 2.49
N ALA A 16 20.11 8.85 2.23
CA ALA A 16 18.84 9.57 2.30
C ALA A 16 18.31 9.74 3.74
N GLY A 17 18.94 9.13 4.74
CA GLY A 17 18.50 9.15 6.13
C GLY A 17 17.28 8.25 6.42
N LEU A 18 17.01 7.27 5.58
CA LEU A 18 15.95 6.27 5.80
C LEU A 18 16.42 5.10 6.71
N GLY A 19 17.67 5.12 7.14
CA GLY A 19 18.24 4.09 8.01
C GLY A 19 18.21 2.71 7.36
N HIS A 20 17.87 1.69 8.16
CA HIS A 20 17.73 0.30 7.71
C HIS A 20 16.34 0.08 7.08
N ALA A 21 16.01 0.81 6.02
CA ALA A 21 14.75 0.60 5.31
C ALA A 21 14.72 -0.77 4.62
N VAL A 22 13.55 -1.41 4.62
CA VAL A 22 13.26 -2.55 3.76
C VAL A 22 12.83 -2.00 2.41
N VAL A 23 13.57 -2.34 1.35
CA VAL A 23 13.28 -1.89 -0.01
C VAL A 23 13.08 -3.09 -0.92
N HIS A 24 12.03 -3.05 -1.73
CA HIS A 24 11.83 -4.01 -2.80
C HIS A 24 11.42 -3.29 -4.08
N LEU A 25 12.16 -3.52 -5.16
CA LEU A 25 11.96 -2.95 -6.49
C LEU A 25 11.78 -4.06 -7.51
N ARG A 26 10.85 -3.89 -8.43
CA ARG A 26 10.67 -4.80 -9.56
C ARG A 26 10.40 -4.02 -10.83
N SER A 27 11.22 -4.24 -11.84
CA SER A 27 10.94 -3.77 -13.19
C SER A 27 9.71 -4.49 -13.76
N LEU A 28 8.86 -3.74 -14.45
CA LEU A 28 7.70 -4.27 -15.17
C LEU A 28 8.01 -4.59 -16.63
N ALA A 29 9.26 -4.41 -17.08
CA ALA A 29 9.71 -4.88 -18.37
C ALA A 29 9.81 -6.42 -18.38
N PRO A 30 9.50 -7.10 -19.49
CA PRO A 30 9.66 -8.55 -19.61
C PRO A 30 11.09 -8.99 -19.29
N GLY A 31 11.25 -9.87 -18.28
CA GLY A 31 12.58 -10.32 -17.84
C GLY A 31 13.41 -9.25 -17.12
N GLY A 32 12.81 -8.14 -16.75
CA GLY A 32 13.48 -7.05 -16.05
C GLY A 32 13.94 -7.41 -14.64
N PRO A 33 14.88 -6.64 -14.09
CA PRO A 33 15.51 -6.93 -12.82
C PRO A 33 14.56 -6.75 -11.63
N GLN A 34 14.92 -7.43 -10.54
CA GLN A 34 14.39 -7.20 -9.19
C GLN A 34 15.55 -6.88 -8.26
N TRP A 35 15.38 -5.86 -7.44
CA TRP A 35 16.38 -5.46 -6.46
C TRP A 35 15.72 -5.34 -5.09
N SER A 36 16.42 -5.77 -4.07
CA SER A 36 15.91 -5.65 -2.70
C SER A 36 17.03 -5.35 -1.70
N CYS A 37 16.64 -4.77 -0.60
CA CYS A 37 17.49 -4.56 0.56
C CYS A 37 16.67 -4.91 1.80
N ASP A 38 17.22 -5.84 2.62
CA ASP A 38 16.65 -6.27 3.90
C ASP A 38 15.20 -6.82 3.83
N ASP A 39 14.81 -7.36 2.67
CA ASP A 39 13.43 -7.77 2.33
C ASP A 39 12.89 -8.97 3.15
N GLY A 40 13.75 -9.65 3.89
CA GLY A 40 13.37 -10.68 4.87
C GLY A 40 12.90 -10.13 6.21
N ARG A 41 13.11 -8.83 6.51
CA ARG A 41 12.71 -8.21 7.78
C ARG A 41 11.23 -7.83 7.77
N TRP A 42 10.54 -8.25 8.83
CA TRP A 42 9.15 -7.86 9.01
C TRP A 42 9.04 -6.47 9.62
N ILE A 43 8.26 -5.60 9.02
CA ILE A 43 7.85 -4.30 9.57
C ILE A 43 6.32 -4.22 9.52
N TYR A 44 5.70 -3.63 10.53
CA TYR A 44 4.26 -3.42 10.57
C TYR A 44 3.82 -2.57 9.37
N PRO A 45 2.86 -3.00 8.53
CA PRO A 45 2.55 -2.34 7.26
C PRO A 45 1.80 -1.02 7.40
N ALA A 46 1.31 -0.66 8.57
CA ALA A 46 0.42 0.48 8.76
C ALA A 46 -0.70 0.50 7.70
N SER A 47 -0.99 1.65 7.09
CA SER A 47 -2.03 1.78 6.06
C SER A 47 -1.71 1.12 4.72
N VAL A 48 -0.51 0.56 4.51
CA VAL A 48 -0.24 -0.24 3.31
C VAL A 48 -1.08 -1.53 3.29
N ILE A 49 -1.55 -2.02 4.45
CA ILE A 49 -2.50 -3.14 4.54
C ILE A 49 -3.80 -2.93 3.74
N LYS A 50 -4.15 -1.68 3.43
CA LYS A 50 -5.33 -1.32 2.63
C LYS A 50 -5.20 -1.75 1.17
N LEU A 51 -3.97 -1.88 0.67
CA LEU A 51 -3.71 -2.36 -0.70
C LEU A 51 -4.18 -3.82 -0.90
N PRO A 52 -3.71 -4.81 -0.12
CA PRO A 52 -4.22 -6.18 -0.23
C PRO A 52 -5.71 -6.31 0.14
N LEU A 53 -6.24 -5.46 1.04
CA LEU A 53 -7.67 -5.46 1.34
C LEU A 53 -8.50 -5.02 0.12
N ALA A 54 -8.04 -4.03 -0.63
CA ALA A 54 -8.70 -3.61 -1.87
C ALA A 54 -8.70 -4.73 -2.92
N VAL A 55 -7.59 -5.49 -3.04
CA VAL A 55 -7.51 -6.65 -3.95
C VAL A 55 -8.44 -7.78 -3.47
N ALA A 56 -8.50 -8.07 -2.17
CA ALA A 56 -9.45 -9.04 -1.61
C ALA A 56 -10.92 -8.62 -1.88
N THR A 57 -11.21 -7.29 -1.80
CA THR A 57 -12.53 -6.76 -2.14
C THR A 57 -12.87 -7.00 -3.61
N THR A 58 -11.95 -6.69 -4.53
CA THR A 58 -12.19 -6.91 -5.97
C THR A 58 -12.26 -8.40 -6.33
N ALA A 59 -11.53 -9.25 -5.61
CA ALA A 59 -11.65 -10.71 -5.75
C ALA A 59 -13.04 -11.21 -5.30
N ALA A 60 -13.59 -10.67 -4.20
CA ALA A 60 -14.95 -10.97 -3.76
C ALA A 60 -16.01 -10.51 -4.77
N ILE A 61 -15.79 -9.35 -5.42
CA ILE A 61 -16.66 -8.87 -6.50
C ILE A 61 -16.59 -9.81 -7.71
N ALA A 62 -15.40 -10.19 -8.14
CA ALA A 62 -15.23 -11.11 -9.26
C ALA A 62 -15.84 -12.48 -9.00
N ALA A 63 -15.86 -12.92 -7.74
CA ALA A 63 -16.51 -14.15 -7.29
C ALA A 63 -18.05 -14.04 -7.12
N GLY A 64 -18.63 -12.87 -7.38
CA GLY A 64 -20.07 -12.60 -7.24
C GLY A 64 -20.57 -12.53 -5.79
N ARG A 65 -19.67 -12.43 -4.81
CA ARG A 65 -20.02 -12.26 -3.38
C ARG A 65 -20.37 -10.82 -3.03
N LEU A 66 -19.90 -9.86 -3.80
CA LEU A 66 -20.14 -8.42 -3.69
C LEU A 66 -20.37 -7.82 -5.07
N ALA A 67 -20.80 -6.55 -5.10
CA ALA A 67 -20.78 -5.69 -6.28
C ALA A 67 -20.25 -4.30 -5.89
N TRP A 68 -19.69 -3.57 -6.83
CA TRP A 68 -19.25 -2.19 -6.61
C TRP A 68 -20.38 -1.30 -6.02
N ALA A 69 -21.60 -1.49 -6.51
CA ALA A 69 -22.78 -0.75 -6.08
C ALA A 69 -23.45 -1.31 -4.80
N THR A 70 -22.92 -2.37 -4.18
CA THR A 70 -23.50 -2.93 -2.95
C THR A 70 -23.51 -1.86 -1.86
N PRO A 71 -24.71 -1.50 -1.31
CA PRO A 71 -24.82 -0.54 -0.23
C PRO A 71 -24.39 -1.19 1.09
N VAL A 72 -23.61 -0.46 1.89
CA VAL A 72 -23.13 -0.87 3.19
C VAL A 72 -23.35 0.25 4.19
N THR A 73 -23.96 -0.05 5.33
CA THR A 73 -24.16 0.91 6.40
C THR A 73 -22.94 0.98 7.30
N VAL A 74 -22.43 2.19 7.53
CA VAL A 74 -21.38 2.46 8.51
C VAL A 74 -21.97 2.34 9.91
N GLU A 75 -21.36 1.50 10.73
CA GLU A 75 -21.81 1.28 12.12
C GLU A 75 -20.89 1.98 13.13
N LEU A 76 -21.37 2.20 14.34
CA LEU A 76 -20.58 2.81 15.41
C LEU A 76 -19.26 2.03 15.67
N ARG A 77 -19.29 0.71 15.56
CA ARG A 77 -18.10 -0.17 15.72
C ARG A 77 -17.05 -0.03 14.62
N ASN A 78 -17.33 0.72 13.54
CA ASN A 78 -16.36 1.01 12.48
C ASN A 78 -15.61 2.32 12.73
N MET A 79 -16.14 3.16 13.62
CA MET A 79 -15.59 4.50 13.86
C MET A 79 -14.22 4.41 14.52
N THR A 80 -13.29 5.21 14.01
CA THR A 80 -11.92 5.33 14.51
C THR A 80 -11.29 6.64 14.05
N LEU A 81 -10.13 6.97 14.61
CA LEU A 81 -9.37 8.15 14.21
C LEU A 81 -8.80 7.99 12.80
N ASN A 82 -8.73 9.11 12.11
CA ASN A 82 -8.12 9.27 10.79
C ASN A 82 -7.18 10.48 10.81
N ASP A 83 -6.19 10.50 9.93
CA ASP A 83 -5.31 11.66 9.71
C ASP A 83 -6.10 12.88 9.20
N THR A 84 -7.13 12.62 8.38
CA THR A 84 -8.15 13.60 7.99
C THR A 84 -9.52 13.11 8.38
N PRO A 85 -10.45 13.98 8.81
CA PRO A 85 -11.79 13.55 9.20
C PRO A 85 -12.47 12.71 8.11
N SER A 86 -13.01 11.54 8.49
CA SER A 86 -13.83 10.74 7.58
C SER A 86 -15.10 11.50 7.20
N PRO A 87 -15.53 11.43 5.92
CA PRO A 87 -16.83 11.96 5.53
C PRO A 87 -17.99 11.10 6.04
N MET A 88 -17.70 9.92 6.60
CA MET A 88 -18.70 8.94 7.04
C MET A 88 -18.95 9.02 8.54
N ALA A 89 -20.22 8.87 8.91
CA ALA A 89 -20.69 8.79 10.30
C ALA A 89 -21.56 7.54 10.49
N PRO A 90 -21.83 7.09 11.72
CA PRO A 90 -22.76 5.99 11.96
C PRO A 90 -24.13 6.25 11.30
N GLY A 91 -24.63 5.26 10.57
CA GLY A 91 -25.85 5.35 9.76
C GLY A 91 -25.65 5.85 8.32
N TYR A 92 -24.47 6.32 7.95
CA TYR A 92 -24.14 6.62 6.56
C TYR A 92 -24.19 5.34 5.72
N VAL A 93 -24.78 5.40 4.53
CA VAL A 93 -24.82 4.26 3.60
C VAL A 93 -23.88 4.56 2.44
N ALA A 94 -22.74 3.87 2.42
CA ALA A 94 -21.75 3.94 1.36
C ALA A 94 -21.93 2.78 0.37
N THR A 95 -21.44 2.94 -0.86
CA THR A 95 -21.23 1.80 -1.76
C THR A 95 -19.85 1.17 -1.51
N VAL A 96 -19.65 -0.08 -1.92
CA VAL A 96 -18.34 -0.73 -1.88
C VAL A 96 -17.31 0.08 -2.69
N GLU A 97 -17.71 0.67 -3.82
CA GLU A 97 -16.86 1.53 -4.64
C GLU A 97 -16.38 2.77 -3.86
N GLU A 98 -17.29 3.43 -3.16
CA GLU A 98 -16.97 4.60 -2.33
C GLU A 98 -16.02 4.20 -1.19
N LEU A 99 -16.28 3.07 -0.52
CA LEU A 99 -15.42 2.58 0.56
C LEU A 99 -13.99 2.29 0.05
N VAL A 100 -13.84 1.57 -1.07
CA VAL A 100 -12.52 1.29 -1.66
C VAL A 100 -11.82 2.58 -2.07
N THR A 101 -12.55 3.52 -2.67
CA THR A 101 -12.00 4.81 -3.09
C THR A 101 -11.48 5.61 -1.90
N LEU A 102 -12.28 5.81 -0.86
CA LEU A 102 -11.88 6.55 0.34
C LEU A 102 -10.72 5.86 1.06
N MET A 103 -10.75 4.53 1.16
CA MET A 103 -9.69 3.73 1.79
C MET A 103 -8.35 3.93 1.09
N LEU A 104 -8.28 3.88 -0.23
CA LEU A 104 -7.03 3.99 -0.98
C LEU A 104 -6.60 5.45 -1.18
N GLN A 105 -7.51 6.32 -1.60
CA GLN A 105 -7.21 7.70 -1.96
C GLN A 105 -6.88 8.56 -0.74
N ARG A 106 -7.70 8.48 0.32
CA ARG A 106 -7.57 9.29 1.54
C ARG A 106 -6.94 8.55 2.70
N SER A 107 -6.67 7.25 2.52
CA SER A 107 -6.27 6.38 3.63
C SER A 107 -7.31 6.28 4.75
N ASP A 108 -8.62 6.32 4.43
CA ASP A 108 -9.69 6.37 5.41
C ASP A 108 -9.77 5.06 6.23
N ASN A 109 -9.64 5.18 7.56
CA ASN A 109 -9.66 4.04 8.48
C ASN A 109 -11.08 3.54 8.74
N VAL A 110 -12.10 4.43 8.69
CA VAL A 110 -13.50 4.03 8.86
C VAL A 110 -13.93 3.17 7.67
N ALA A 111 -13.64 3.61 6.43
CA ALA A 111 -13.89 2.81 5.23
C ALA A 111 -13.19 1.45 5.30
N THR A 112 -11.95 1.40 5.80
CA THR A 112 -11.19 0.16 5.98
C THR A 112 -11.90 -0.78 6.95
N ASN A 113 -12.35 -0.27 8.11
CA ASN A 113 -13.03 -1.07 9.13
C ASN A 113 -14.40 -1.58 8.65
N VAL A 114 -15.12 -0.80 7.84
CA VAL A 114 -16.35 -1.26 7.19
C VAL A 114 -16.07 -2.42 6.25
N LEU A 115 -15.04 -2.31 5.40
CA LEU A 115 -14.65 -3.38 4.47
C LEU A 115 -14.18 -4.65 5.19
N PHE A 116 -13.50 -4.53 6.34
CA PHE A 116 -13.15 -5.68 7.17
C PHE A 116 -14.38 -6.44 7.69
N ASP A 117 -15.46 -5.73 8.04
CA ASP A 117 -16.70 -6.38 8.46
C ASP A 117 -17.46 -7.00 7.28
N VAL A 118 -17.49 -6.32 6.13
CA VAL A 118 -18.17 -6.78 4.91
C VAL A 118 -17.57 -8.06 4.35
N LEU A 119 -16.24 -8.16 4.36
CA LEU A 119 -15.52 -9.30 3.77
C LEU A 119 -15.36 -10.47 4.73
N ASP A 120 -15.45 -10.26 6.03
CA ASP A 120 -14.85 -11.09 7.06
C ASP A 120 -13.32 -11.18 6.93
N ARG A 121 -12.58 -10.83 7.99
CA ARG A 121 -11.11 -10.77 7.95
C ARG A 121 -10.44 -12.13 7.71
N GLY A 122 -11.04 -13.21 8.22
CA GLY A 122 -10.57 -14.57 7.98
C GLY A 122 -10.71 -14.95 6.51
N GLN A 123 -11.87 -14.66 5.92
CA GLN A 123 -12.12 -14.93 4.51
C GLN A 123 -11.24 -14.03 3.61
N ALA A 124 -11.12 -12.74 3.92
CA ALA A 124 -10.24 -11.84 3.18
C ALA A 124 -8.76 -12.29 3.25
N THR A 125 -8.31 -12.79 4.40
CA THR A 125 -6.97 -13.38 4.54
C THR A 125 -6.81 -14.60 3.67
N ALA A 126 -7.78 -15.52 3.67
CA ALA A 126 -7.74 -16.71 2.82
C ALA A 126 -7.73 -16.34 1.33
N ASP A 127 -8.55 -15.37 0.92
CA ASP A 127 -8.62 -14.91 -0.46
C ASP A 127 -7.29 -14.34 -0.95
N ILE A 128 -6.65 -13.48 -0.17
CA ILE A 128 -5.38 -12.86 -0.56
C ILE A 128 -4.23 -13.87 -0.57
N GLN A 129 -4.23 -14.83 0.37
CA GLN A 129 -3.24 -15.90 0.41
C GLN A 129 -3.40 -16.86 -0.78
N ALA A 130 -4.62 -17.16 -1.19
CA ALA A 130 -4.90 -17.95 -2.40
C ALA A 130 -4.41 -17.26 -3.69
N LEU A 131 -4.31 -15.94 -3.70
CA LEU A 131 -3.72 -15.17 -4.80
C LEU A 131 -2.18 -15.16 -4.78
N GLY A 132 -1.53 -15.82 -3.81
CA GLY A 132 -0.07 -15.95 -3.74
C GLY A 132 0.64 -15.01 -2.77
N TYR A 133 -0.08 -14.45 -1.77
CA TYR A 133 0.47 -13.56 -0.75
C TYR A 133 0.35 -14.19 0.66
N PRO A 134 1.13 -15.26 0.97
CA PRO A 134 0.93 -16.10 2.15
C PRO A 134 1.25 -15.42 3.48
N GLU A 135 1.99 -14.30 3.47
CA GLU A 135 2.38 -13.57 4.68
C GLU A 135 1.50 -12.35 4.96
N THR A 136 0.46 -12.14 4.10
CA THR A 136 -0.55 -11.12 4.32
C THR A 136 -1.66 -11.65 5.23
N PHE A 137 -1.91 -10.92 6.33
CA PHE A 137 -2.93 -11.26 7.32
C PHE A 137 -3.72 -10.04 7.76
N PHE A 138 -5.04 -10.16 7.75
CA PHE A 138 -5.97 -9.18 8.31
C PHE A 138 -6.42 -9.66 9.69
N ARG A 139 -5.74 -9.24 10.74
CA ARG A 139 -5.99 -9.72 12.11
C ARG A 139 -6.88 -8.79 12.91
N ARG A 140 -6.75 -7.48 12.70
CA ARG A 140 -7.42 -6.44 13.49
C ARG A 140 -7.97 -5.33 12.64
N LYS A 141 -9.07 -4.73 13.10
CA LYS A 141 -9.51 -3.41 12.64
C LYS A 141 -8.44 -2.36 12.96
N LEU A 142 -8.50 -1.25 12.24
CA LEU A 142 -7.65 -0.10 12.53
C LEU A 142 -8.29 0.71 13.64
N SER A 143 -7.59 0.90 14.75
CA SER A 143 -8.08 1.64 15.92
C SER A 143 -7.47 3.04 16.04
N GLY A 144 -6.42 3.35 15.24
CA GLY A 144 -5.66 4.59 15.39
C GLY A 144 -4.91 4.58 16.71
N GLU A 145 -5.61 4.91 17.80
CA GLU A 145 -5.10 4.88 19.17
C GLU A 145 -5.82 3.82 20.01
N LEU A 146 -5.28 3.52 21.18
CA LEU A 146 -5.94 2.67 22.16
C LEU A 146 -7.17 3.37 22.77
N PRO A 147 -8.20 2.61 23.19
CA PRO A 147 -8.28 1.16 23.19
C PRO A 147 -8.58 0.60 21.81
N LEU A 148 -8.15 -0.66 21.58
CA LEU A 148 -8.52 -1.39 20.35
C LEU A 148 -10.05 -1.49 20.28
N ILE A 149 -10.59 -1.21 19.08
CA ILE A 149 -12.04 -1.31 18.83
C ILE A 149 -12.49 -2.71 18.43
N ASP A 150 -11.54 -3.62 18.34
CA ASP A 150 -11.72 -4.99 17.93
C ASP A 150 -11.77 -5.94 19.12
N ASP A 151 -11.98 -7.23 18.84
CA ASP A 151 -11.94 -8.27 19.85
C ASP A 151 -10.65 -8.16 20.70
N PRO A 152 -10.75 -7.94 22.02
CA PRO A 152 -9.57 -7.79 22.89
C PRO A 152 -8.73 -9.07 22.95
N GLU A 153 -9.30 -10.23 22.63
CA GLU A 153 -8.58 -11.50 22.58
C GLU A 153 -7.91 -11.75 21.21
N ALA A 154 -8.20 -10.94 20.20
CA ALA A 154 -7.52 -11.04 18.93
C ALA A 154 -6.02 -10.77 19.09
N THR A 155 -5.19 -11.74 18.75
CA THR A 155 -3.74 -11.67 18.89
C THR A 155 -3.05 -11.26 17.60
N GLY A 156 -1.94 -10.55 17.71
CA GLY A 156 -1.09 -10.14 16.60
C GLY A 156 -1.54 -8.87 15.89
N ARG A 157 -0.68 -8.39 15.02
CA ARG A 157 -0.88 -7.20 14.17
C ARG A 157 -1.20 -7.66 12.73
N ASN A 158 -1.81 -6.79 11.94
CA ASN A 158 -1.93 -6.96 10.49
C ASN A 158 -0.53 -7.10 9.87
N SER A 159 -0.41 -7.90 8.82
CA SER A 159 0.87 -8.18 8.16
C SER A 159 0.72 -8.05 6.64
N HIS A 160 1.67 -7.39 6.01
CA HIS A 160 1.85 -7.32 4.56
C HIS A 160 3.31 -6.91 4.27
N PRO A 161 4.22 -7.86 4.04
CA PRO A 161 5.63 -7.57 3.84
C PRO A 161 5.89 -6.74 2.57
N ALA A 162 6.98 -5.96 2.58
CA ALA A 162 7.35 -5.10 1.44
C ALA A 162 7.50 -5.88 0.12
N ARG A 163 8.02 -7.12 0.16
CA ARG A 163 8.11 -7.99 -1.02
C ARG A 163 6.75 -8.37 -1.58
N GLU A 164 5.76 -8.66 -0.70
CA GLU A 164 4.40 -8.95 -1.14
C GLU A 164 3.69 -7.69 -1.65
N ALA A 165 3.97 -6.51 -1.05
CA ALA A 165 3.46 -5.24 -1.55
C ALA A 165 3.95 -4.94 -2.97
N ALA A 166 5.26 -5.10 -3.24
CA ALA A 166 5.82 -4.92 -4.57
C ALA A 166 5.27 -5.93 -5.58
N ALA A 167 5.12 -7.20 -5.17
CA ALA A 167 4.56 -8.26 -6.02
C ALA A 167 3.08 -8.02 -6.33
N LEU A 168 2.28 -7.55 -5.36
CA LEU A 168 0.87 -7.23 -5.52
C LEU A 168 0.68 -6.03 -6.45
N LEU A 169 1.50 -4.99 -6.29
CA LEU A 169 1.51 -3.84 -7.20
C LEU A 169 1.88 -4.25 -8.64
N ALA A 170 2.83 -5.18 -8.81
CA ALA A 170 3.14 -5.72 -10.13
C ALA A 170 1.94 -6.48 -10.71
N ALA A 171 1.22 -7.27 -9.91
CA ALA A 171 0.01 -7.95 -10.35
C ALA A 171 -1.11 -6.97 -10.74
N ILE A 172 -1.24 -5.84 -10.04
CA ILE A 172 -2.16 -4.75 -10.41
C ILE A 172 -1.69 -4.09 -11.73
N ALA A 173 -0.40 -3.77 -11.86
CA ALA A 173 0.14 -3.11 -13.04
C ALA A 173 0.04 -3.96 -14.32
N GLU A 174 0.14 -5.27 -14.18
CA GLU A 174 0.08 -6.30 -15.24
C GLU A 174 -1.33 -6.89 -15.40
N GLU A 175 -2.34 -6.35 -14.73
CA GLU A 175 -3.75 -6.74 -14.78
C GLU A 175 -3.99 -8.24 -14.46
N ARG A 176 -3.18 -8.81 -13.56
CA ARG A 176 -3.27 -10.22 -13.13
C ARG A 176 -4.17 -10.45 -11.91
N VAL A 177 -4.75 -9.40 -11.34
CA VAL A 177 -5.72 -9.48 -10.25
C VAL A 177 -7.06 -8.87 -10.68
N PRO A 178 -8.19 -9.33 -10.13
CA PRO A 178 -9.49 -8.75 -10.44
C PRO A 178 -9.53 -7.25 -10.09
N GLY A 179 -10.18 -6.44 -10.94
CA GLY A 179 -10.35 -5.02 -10.69
C GLY A 179 -9.08 -4.16 -10.83
N ALA A 180 -7.98 -4.72 -11.34
CA ALA A 180 -6.67 -4.07 -11.42
C ALA A 180 -6.71 -2.67 -12.03
N ALA A 181 -7.44 -2.47 -13.13
CA ALA A 181 -7.56 -1.17 -13.80
C ALA A 181 -8.18 -0.11 -12.88
N SER A 182 -9.28 -0.46 -12.17
CA SER A 182 -9.94 0.42 -11.21
C SER A 182 -9.03 0.74 -10.02
N LEU A 183 -8.36 -0.28 -9.47
CA LEU A 183 -7.43 -0.08 -8.34
C LEU A 183 -6.27 0.83 -8.73
N ARG A 184 -5.66 0.62 -9.90
CA ARG A 184 -4.59 1.48 -10.41
C ARG A 184 -5.06 2.92 -10.60
N ALA A 185 -6.26 3.13 -11.15
CA ALA A 185 -6.84 4.46 -11.31
C ALA A 185 -7.04 5.18 -9.96
N ILE A 186 -7.54 4.47 -8.93
CA ILE A 186 -7.73 5.05 -7.59
C ILE A 186 -6.37 5.37 -6.95
N LEU A 187 -5.39 4.46 -7.03
CA LEU A 187 -4.04 4.68 -6.49
C LEU A 187 -3.33 5.89 -7.13
N ALA A 188 -3.62 6.17 -8.40
CA ALA A 188 -3.09 7.34 -9.11
C ALA A 188 -3.70 8.68 -8.64
N THR A 189 -4.72 8.65 -7.80
CA THR A 189 -5.40 9.82 -7.24
C THR A 189 -5.19 9.96 -5.73
N SER A 190 -4.10 9.41 -5.21
CA SER A 190 -3.72 9.54 -3.80
C SER A 190 -3.66 11.01 -3.38
N TRP A 191 -4.10 11.30 -2.15
CA TRP A 191 -3.98 12.64 -1.57
C TRP A 191 -2.63 12.88 -0.87
N TRP A 192 -1.79 11.83 -0.78
CA TRP A 192 -0.59 11.81 0.06
C TRP A 192 0.71 11.83 -0.75
N ASP A 193 0.81 12.79 -1.69
CA ASP A 193 2.01 13.01 -2.51
C ASP A 193 3.15 13.67 -1.70
N VAL A 194 3.53 13.05 -0.59
CA VAL A 194 4.43 13.66 0.39
C VAL A 194 5.76 12.92 0.56
N LYS A 195 5.91 11.70 0.01
CA LYS A 195 7.08 10.83 0.20
C LYS A 195 7.88 10.60 -1.08
N LEU A 196 7.83 9.40 -1.67
CA LEU A 196 8.56 9.06 -2.89
C LEU A 196 8.20 9.98 -4.06
N SER A 197 6.94 10.40 -4.16
CA SER A 197 6.44 11.35 -5.16
C SER A 197 7.22 12.68 -5.18
N ARG A 198 7.76 13.14 -4.04
CA ARG A 198 8.60 14.36 -3.98
C ARG A 198 9.97 14.23 -4.68
N GLY A 199 10.35 13.03 -5.09
CA GLY A 199 11.58 12.77 -5.83
C GLY A 199 11.37 12.56 -7.32
N LEU A 200 10.14 12.72 -7.81
CA LEU A 200 9.78 12.54 -9.21
C LEU A 200 10.06 13.80 -10.04
N GLU A 201 10.26 13.59 -11.33
CA GLU A 201 10.46 14.65 -12.30
C GLU A 201 9.21 14.86 -13.17
N PRO A 202 9.07 15.99 -13.85
CA PRO A 202 7.96 16.23 -14.77
C PRO A 202 7.80 15.11 -15.79
N GLY A 203 6.60 14.56 -15.89
CA GLY A 203 6.26 13.45 -16.78
C GLY A 203 6.36 12.06 -16.13
N ASP A 204 6.92 11.94 -14.92
CA ASP A 204 6.81 10.73 -14.13
C ASP A 204 5.42 10.66 -13.48
N ALA A 205 4.91 9.44 -13.26
CA ALA A 205 3.64 9.21 -12.58
C ALA A 205 3.79 8.11 -11.53
N PHE A 206 3.09 8.27 -10.40
CA PHE A 206 3.16 7.33 -9.28
C PHE A 206 1.77 7.02 -8.75
N ALA A 207 1.31 5.78 -8.98
CA ALA A 207 0.07 5.26 -8.41
C ALA A 207 0.44 4.52 -7.13
N HIS A 208 0.11 5.06 -5.95
CA HIS A 208 0.74 4.64 -4.71
C HIS A 208 -0.16 4.64 -3.47
N LYS A 209 0.34 4.02 -2.40
CA LYS A 209 -0.24 4.02 -1.06
C LYS A 209 0.84 4.25 -0.01
N THR A 210 0.59 5.20 0.87
CA THR A 210 1.42 5.45 2.06
C THR A 210 0.96 4.63 3.27
N GLY A 211 1.84 4.49 4.26
CA GLY A 211 1.55 3.89 5.55
C GLY A 211 2.27 4.65 6.65
N ASP A 212 1.53 5.11 7.67
CA ASP A 212 2.03 6.02 8.67
C ASP A 212 1.52 5.66 10.07
N THR A 213 2.42 5.73 11.05
CA THR A 213 2.15 5.72 12.49
C THR A 213 3.26 6.49 13.23
N ASP A 214 3.20 6.52 14.54
CA ASP A 214 4.26 6.99 15.42
C ASP A 214 5.50 6.06 15.49
N GLU A 215 5.44 4.88 14.86
CA GLU A 215 6.53 3.90 14.82
C GLU A 215 7.13 3.75 13.41
N VAL A 216 6.32 3.91 12.37
CA VAL A 216 6.69 3.56 10.99
C VAL A 216 6.18 4.58 9.97
N ALA A 217 6.94 4.72 8.87
CA ALA A 217 6.52 5.45 7.67
C ALA A 217 6.88 4.63 6.43
N HIS A 218 5.95 4.52 5.48
CA HIS A 218 6.09 3.71 4.28
C HIS A 218 5.55 4.44 3.05
N ASP A 219 6.05 4.05 1.88
CA ASP A 219 5.43 4.37 0.60
C ASP A 219 5.65 3.24 -0.39
N VAL A 220 4.59 2.83 -1.08
CA VAL A 220 4.62 1.74 -2.05
C VAL A 220 3.79 2.11 -3.27
N GLY A 221 4.26 1.76 -4.47
CA GLY A 221 3.49 2.15 -5.66
C GLY A 221 4.02 1.59 -6.98
N ILE A 222 3.26 1.91 -8.03
CA ILE A 222 3.58 1.66 -9.43
C ILE A 222 4.14 2.96 -10.01
N LEU A 223 5.42 2.97 -10.30
CA LEU A 223 6.13 4.10 -10.90
C LEU A 223 6.14 3.95 -12.41
N SER A 224 5.78 5.01 -13.11
CA SER A 224 5.94 5.15 -14.56
C SER A 224 6.83 6.36 -14.83
N LEU A 225 8.03 6.14 -15.37
CA LEU A 225 8.97 7.19 -15.69
C LEU A 225 8.65 7.79 -17.07
N ALA A 226 8.96 9.07 -17.27
CA ALA A 226 8.74 9.78 -18.54
C ALA A 226 9.40 9.08 -19.74
N GLY A 227 10.50 8.33 -19.52
CA GLY A 227 11.18 7.51 -20.51
C GLY A 227 10.46 6.20 -20.89
N GLY A 228 9.32 5.88 -20.27
CA GLY A 228 8.54 4.67 -20.53
C GLY A 228 8.87 3.50 -19.61
N ASN A 229 9.95 3.54 -18.84
CA ASN A 229 10.30 2.50 -17.87
C ASN A 229 9.27 2.48 -16.74
N ARG A 230 8.86 1.28 -16.34
CA ARG A 230 7.88 1.09 -15.28
C ARG A 230 8.42 0.15 -14.22
N TRP A 231 8.13 0.49 -12.97
CA TRP A 231 8.61 -0.25 -11.81
C TRP A 231 7.52 -0.36 -10.75
N THR A 232 7.59 -1.39 -9.94
CA THR A 232 6.98 -1.35 -8.61
C THR A 232 8.05 -1.08 -7.58
N ILE A 233 7.70 -0.29 -6.58
CA ILE A 233 8.57 0.10 -5.48
C ILE A 233 7.84 -0.06 -4.16
N ALA A 234 8.49 -0.67 -3.18
CA ALA A 234 8.02 -0.71 -1.80
C ALA A 234 9.17 -0.30 -0.88
N VAL A 235 8.95 0.73 -0.08
CA VAL A 235 9.90 1.24 0.91
C VAL A 235 9.23 1.27 2.27
N TYR A 236 9.69 0.41 3.18
CA TYR A 236 9.21 0.33 4.56
C TYR A 236 10.31 0.78 5.51
N THR A 237 9.97 1.61 6.48
CA THR A 237 10.93 2.11 7.49
C THR A 237 10.38 1.95 8.91
N GLU A 238 11.26 1.92 9.89
CA GLU A 238 10.96 2.04 11.32
C GLU A 238 11.21 3.49 11.78
N LEU A 239 10.84 4.44 10.95
CA LEU A 239 10.87 5.86 11.27
C LEU A 239 9.44 6.32 11.55
N PRO A 240 9.18 7.09 12.61
CA PRO A 240 7.86 7.66 12.84
C PRO A 240 7.47 8.62 11.71
N SER A 241 6.17 8.72 11.44
CA SER A 241 5.66 9.68 10.46
C SER A 241 5.98 11.12 10.87
N SER A 242 6.58 11.88 9.96
CA SER A 242 6.85 13.31 10.12
C SER A 242 7.19 13.95 8.79
N ASP A 243 6.98 15.27 8.67
CA ASP A 243 7.35 16.04 7.47
C ASP A 243 8.84 15.89 7.12
N GLU A 244 9.71 15.81 8.14
CA GLU A 244 11.14 15.61 7.95
C GLU A 244 11.44 14.25 7.32
N HIS A 245 10.82 13.18 7.84
CA HIS A 245 11.02 11.83 7.30
C HIS A 245 10.44 11.70 5.90
N ASP A 246 9.31 12.35 5.62
CA ASP A 246 8.72 12.38 4.27
C ASP A 246 9.69 12.95 3.22
N LEU A 247 10.44 14.01 3.56
CA LEU A 247 11.47 14.57 2.68
C LEU A 247 12.61 13.58 2.37
N ARG A 248 12.92 12.68 3.30
CA ARG A 248 13.96 11.65 3.11
C ARG A 248 13.55 10.62 2.05
N PHE A 249 12.26 10.27 1.96
CA PHE A 249 11.76 9.42 0.86
C PHE A 249 11.95 10.10 -0.50
N GLY A 250 11.68 11.40 -0.60
CA GLY A 250 11.94 12.16 -1.82
C GLY A 250 13.43 12.21 -2.18
N ALA A 251 14.32 12.35 -1.19
CA ALA A 251 15.77 12.30 -1.42
C ALA A 251 16.21 10.91 -1.91
N PHE A 252 15.69 9.84 -1.32
CA PHE A 252 15.95 8.48 -1.76
C PHE A 252 15.51 8.25 -3.21
N MET A 253 14.28 8.68 -3.57
CA MET A 253 13.77 8.53 -4.93
C MET A 253 14.62 9.29 -5.94
N ARG A 254 15.05 10.53 -5.66
CA ARG A 254 15.96 11.28 -6.54
C ARG A 254 17.29 10.57 -6.76
N ALA A 255 17.86 9.99 -5.72
CA ALA A 255 19.11 9.25 -5.81
C ALA A 255 18.97 7.91 -6.56
N LEU A 256 17.82 7.26 -6.42
CA LEU A 256 17.51 5.98 -7.06
C LEU A 256 17.16 6.14 -8.56
N ARG A 257 16.48 7.23 -8.92
CA ARG A 257 15.90 7.45 -10.26
C ARG A 257 16.85 7.20 -11.43
N PRO A 258 18.14 7.61 -11.41
CA PRO A 258 19.08 7.32 -12.50
C PRO A 258 19.21 5.83 -12.80
N ALA A 259 19.26 4.98 -11.75
CA ALA A 259 19.32 3.54 -11.92
C ALA A 259 18.04 2.96 -12.53
N LEU A 260 16.88 3.53 -12.23
CA LEU A 260 15.59 3.09 -12.80
C LEU A 260 15.42 3.46 -14.28
N LEU A 261 16.13 4.47 -14.74
CA LEU A 261 16.11 4.90 -16.15
C LEU A 261 17.01 4.07 -17.06
N SER A 262 18.04 3.42 -16.50
CA SER A 262 19.04 2.66 -17.28
C SER A 262 18.56 1.27 -17.68
N PHE A 263 17.42 0.82 -17.22
CA PHE A 263 16.78 -0.45 -17.51
C PHE A 263 15.44 -0.22 -18.20
#